data_eec73daa0de2e7a06c58ed947f8a7c79
#
_entry.id   eec73daa0de2e7a06c58ed947f8a7c79
#
_cell.length_a   1.000
_cell.length_b   1.000
_cell.length_c   1.000
_cell.angle_alpha   90.00
_cell.angle_beta   90.00
_cell.angle_gamma   90.00
#
_symmetry.space_group_name_H-M   'P 1'
#
loop_
_entity.id
_entity.type
_entity.pdbx_description
1 polymer ?
#
loop_
_entity_poly.entity_id
_entity_poly.type
_entity_poly.pdbx_seq_one_letter_code
_entity_poly.pdbx_strand_id
1 'polypeptide(L)'
;MKRTRNAAWTVFIAVSLTVFTAARAADRSGVGKWKAVEVAVPANDADEAYLGRPIALALDADHLYIVDAQDCAVKIFSKDGEFIRAVGRKGRGPGELSFPSGVSVIGGRLYVADKFNFRVLAFDRAGKPCGGFSVTFAPDKVWALTGETLLVTSNPTGRPAAEKMLHIYDVGGRLRWEGLEAQASSDPLFDAFRNMILVCPGEGGDFFVLFRSGERSILHFAGSGVLVGKIPVDERHAFRPMDLPFPGPKKRLLGFCWAAAWDRGFFYISAPAPVEGKDLGPGRLLSVVDREGRLTASIELPCPVHRFVIGGGRIYAIDDDGGLRIFEVVR
;
A
#
# COMPACT_ATOMS: atom_id res chain seq x y z
N MET A 1 70.26 -9.76 -18.03
CA MET A 1 70.00 -8.67 -17.13
C MET A 1 69.23 -7.56 -17.83
N LYS A 2 67.90 -7.49 -17.73
CA LYS A 2 67.13 -6.30 -18.13
C LYS A 2 65.95 -6.24 -17.25
N ARG A 3 65.86 -5.19 -16.40
CA ARG A 3 64.71 -4.86 -15.54
C ARG A 3 63.62 -4.26 -16.43
N THR A 4 62.43 -4.85 -16.41
CA THR A 4 61.20 -4.24 -16.96
C THR A 4 60.37 -3.66 -15.82
N ARG A 5 60.16 -2.34 -15.88
CA ARG A 5 59.32 -1.56 -14.96
C ARG A 5 57.87 -1.74 -15.37
N ASN A 6 57.05 -2.27 -14.46
CA ASN A 6 55.59 -2.24 -14.60
C ASN A 6 55.10 -0.84 -14.25
N ALA A 7 54.48 -0.19 -15.22
CA ALA A 7 53.72 1.06 -15.02
C ALA A 7 52.28 0.71 -14.68
N ALA A 8 51.85 1.02 -13.45
CA ALA A 8 50.46 0.96 -13.04
C ALA A 8 49.74 2.16 -13.66
N TRP A 9 48.74 1.90 -14.47
CA TRP A 9 47.80 2.91 -14.97
C TRP A 9 46.69 3.08 -13.97
N THR A 10 46.68 4.19 -13.24
CA THR A 10 45.57 4.61 -12.40
C THR A 10 44.56 5.33 -13.31
N VAL A 11 43.42 4.69 -13.56
CA VAL A 11 42.32 5.31 -14.29
C VAL A 11 41.55 6.17 -13.31
N PHE A 12 41.69 7.48 -13.42
CA PHE A 12 40.80 8.44 -12.77
C PHE A 12 39.50 8.51 -13.56
N ILE A 13 38.42 7.97 -13.03
CA ILE A 13 37.06 8.23 -13.54
C ILE A 13 36.64 9.58 -12.97
N ALA A 14 36.72 10.61 -13.77
CA ALA A 14 36.11 11.89 -13.47
C ALA A 14 34.60 11.77 -13.67
N VAL A 15 33.84 11.70 -12.57
CA VAL A 15 32.39 11.84 -12.61
C VAL A 15 32.09 13.31 -12.85
N SER A 16 31.81 13.63 -14.10
CA SER A 16 31.30 14.94 -14.50
C SER A 16 29.88 15.11 -13.99
N LEU A 17 29.73 15.88 -12.92
CA LEU A 17 28.41 16.31 -12.40
C LEU A 17 27.85 17.40 -13.34
N THR A 18 27.19 17.01 -14.40
CA THR A 18 26.47 17.93 -15.27
C THR A 18 25.15 18.25 -14.58
N VAL A 19 25.12 19.37 -13.85
CA VAL A 19 23.86 19.96 -13.35
C VAL A 19 23.09 20.48 -14.56
N PHE A 20 22.18 19.67 -15.08
CA PHE A 20 21.17 20.11 -16.02
C PHE A 20 20.14 20.95 -15.23
N THR A 21 20.24 22.26 -15.29
CA THR A 21 19.11 23.16 -15.00
C THR A 21 18.08 22.96 -16.12
N ALA A 22 17.19 21.97 -15.94
CA ALA A 22 16.01 21.85 -16.78
C ALA A 22 15.10 23.02 -16.49
N ALA A 23 15.02 23.94 -17.42
CA ALA A 23 14.01 25.02 -17.40
C ALA A 23 12.63 24.40 -17.25
N ARG A 24 11.96 24.75 -16.17
CA ARG A 24 10.58 24.36 -15.83
C ARG A 24 9.66 24.93 -16.92
N ALA A 25 9.31 24.13 -17.90
CA ALA A 25 8.18 24.43 -18.76
C ALA A 25 6.94 24.35 -17.87
N ALA A 26 6.47 25.49 -17.39
CA ALA A 26 5.22 25.59 -16.65
C ALA A 26 4.10 25.12 -17.59
N ASP A 27 3.59 23.92 -17.36
CA ASP A 27 2.38 23.45 -18.01
C ASP A 27 1.24 24.40 -17.59
N ARG A 28 0.50 24.93 -18.57
CA ARG A 28 -0.63 25.86 -18.37
C ARG A 28 -1.79 25.26 -17.54
N SER A 29 -1.71 23.97 -17.16
CA SER A 29 -2.66 23.28 -16.28
C SER A 29 -2.48 23.59 -14.78
N GLY A 30 -1.37 24.21 -14.38
CA GLY A 30 -1.03 24.45 -12.97
C GLY A 30 -0.68 23.17 -12.18
N VAL A 31 -0.57 22.01 -12.84
CA VAL A 31 -0.21 20.72 -12.23
C VAL A 31 1.29 20.50 -12.38
N GLY A 32 1.99 20.28 -11.27
CA GLY A 32 3.41 19.96 -11.27
C GLY A 32 3.68 18.58 -11.87
N LYS A 33 4.83 18.42 -12.51
CA LYS A 33 5.32 17.09 -12.92
C LYS A 33 6.52 16.72 -12.05
N TRP A 34 6.33 15.80 -11.14
CA TRP A 34 7.41 15.26 -10.32
C TRP A 34 7.96 14.00 -10.97
N LYS A 35 9.19 13.67 -10.67
CA LYS A 35 9.85 12.48 -11.21
C LYS A 35 10.00 11.43 -10.14
N ALA A 36 9.90 10.15 -10.53
CA ALA A 36 10.33 9.03 -9.74
C ALA A 36 11.66 8.51 -10.33
N VAL A 37 12.68 8.50 -9.50
CA VAL A 37 13.99 7.94 -9.86
C VAL A 37 14.13 6.61 -9.15
N GLU A 38 14.33 5.54 -9.91
CA GLU A 38 14.48 4.20 -9.35
C GLU A 38 15.81 4.10 -8.59
N VAL A 39 15.73 3.59 -7.37
CA VAL A 39 16.87 3.26 -6.53
C VAL A 39 17.17 1.77 -6.71
N ALA A 40 18.45 1.43 -6.91
CA ALA A 40 18.83 0.03 -7.01
C ALA A 40 18.49 -0.71 -5.71
N VAL A 41 17.70 -1.78 -5.83
CA VAL A 41 17.40 -2.69 -4.72
C VAL A 41 18.49 -3.76 -4.71
N PRO A 42 19.15 -4.02 -3.57
CA PRO A 42 20.16 -5.06 -3.48
C PRO A 42 19.61 -6.43 -3.89
N ALA A 43 20.44 -7.22 -4.58
CA ALA A 43 20.12 -8.62 -4.81
C ALA A 43 20.09 -9.32 -3.44
N ASN A 44 18.95 -9.94 -3.13
CA ASN A 44 18.78 -10.69 -1.91
C ASN A 44 18.88 -12.18 -2.27
N ASP A 45 20.05 -12.80 -2.01
CA ASP A 45 20.34 -14.18 -2.40
C ASP A 45 19.70 -15.23 -1.47
N ALA A 46 19.12 -14.79 -0.34
CA ALA A 46 18.43 -15.68 0.57
C ALA A 46 17.08 -16.12 0.00
N ASP A 47 16.81 -17.43 -0.03
CA ASP A 47 15.51 -17.97 -0.45
C ASP A 47 14.33 -17.32 0.31
N GLU A 48 14.55 -17.00 1.59
CA GLU A 48 13.56 -16.33 2.43
C GLU A 48 13.26 -14.89 2.00
N ALA A 49 14.14 -14.23 1.26
CA ALA A 49 13.93 -12.88 0.73
C ALA A 49 13.01 -12.85 -0.49
N TYR A 50 12.87 -13.98 -1.21
CA TYR A 50 12.01 -14.07 -2.38
C TYR A 50 10.55 -13.73 -2.04
N LEU A 51 9.93 -12.88 -2.84
CA LEU A 51 8.54 -12.48 -2.68
C LEU A 51 7.65 -13.30 -3.61
N GLY A 52 7.02 -14.35 -3.06
CA GLY A 52 6.17 -15.24 -3.84
C GLY A 52 4.78 -14.64 -4.13
N ARG A 53 4.16 -14.01 -3.12
CA ARG A 53 2.86 -13.35 -3.24
C ARG A 53 2.75 -12.14 -2.31
N PRO A 54 3.42 -11.02 -2.60
CA PRO A 54 3.36 -9.82 -1.77
C PRO A 54 2.00 -9.12 -1.90
N ILE A 55 1.27 -8.95 -0.78
CA ILE A 55 -0.11 -8.43 -0.80
C ILE A 55 -0.37 -7.23 0.11
N ALA A 56 0.57 -6.86 0.95
CA ALA A 56 0.49 -5.66 1.76
C ALA A 56 1.88 -5.15 2.12
N LEU A 57 2.00 -3.85 2.31
CA LEU A 57 3.22 -3.17 2.76
C LEU A 57 2.90 -2.27 3.94
N ALA A 58 3.88 -2.08 4.82
CA ALA A 58 3.89 -1.05 5.85
C ALA A 58 5.31 -0.51 6.04
N LEU A 59 5.41 0.70 6.58
CA LEU A 59 6.67 1.36 6.93
C LEU A 59 6.65 1.75 8.41
N ASP A 60 7.81 1.68 9.03
CA ASP A 60 8.12 2.45 10.24
C ASP A 60 9.32 3.38 10.00
N ALA A 61 9.94 3.87 11.07
CA ALA A 61 11.11 4.74 10.96
C ALA A 61 12.29 4.06 10.24
N ASP A 62 12.47 2.76 10.45
CA ASP A 62 13.70 2.05 10.09
C ASP A 62 13.50 0.99 9.01
N HIS A 63 12.28 0.41 8.90
CA HIS A 63 12.04 -0.79 8.11
C HIS A 63 10.85 -0.69 7.17
N LEU A 64 10.91 -1.52 6.14
CA LEU A 64 9.81 -1.89 5.25
C LEU A 64 9.35 -3.31 5.61
N TYR A 65 8.04 -3.47 5.75
CA TYR A 65 7.37 -4.74 6.06
C TYR A 65 6.52 -5.15 4.86
N ILE A 66 6.71 -6.36 4.36
CA ILE A 66 5.97 -6.91 3.23
C ILE A 66 5.28 -8.20 3.65
N VAL A 67 3.97 -8.24 3.55
CA VAL A 67 3.20 -9.49 3.75
C VAL A 67 3.34 -10.36 2.53
N ASP A 68 3.93 -11.53 2.69
CA ASP A 68 3.96 -12.56 1.68
C ASP A 68 2.91 -13.64 2.02
N ALA A 69 1.83 -13.67 1.24
CA ALA A 69 0.73 -14.60 1.45
C ALA A 69 1.06 -16.03 1.01
N GLN A 70 2.05 -16.24 0.15
CA GLN A 70 2.50 -17.56 -0.25
C GLN A 70 3.22 -18.24 0.90
N ASP A 71 4.14 -17.55 1.54
CA ASP A 71 4.95 -18.07 2.66
C ASP A 71 4.21 -17.96 3.99
N CYS A 72 3.05 -17.29 4.01
CA CYS A 72 2.33 -16.97 5.24
C CYS A 72 3.22 -16.26 6.27
N ALA A 73 3.99 -15.28 5.83
CA ALA A 73 4.97 -14.56 6.62
C ALA A 73 4.93 -13.05 6.33
N VAL A 74 5.51 -12.27 7.23
CA VAL A 74 5.89 -10.88 7.00
C VAL A 74 7.39 -10.81 6.82
N LYS A 75 7.83 -10.38 5.66
CA LYS A 75 9.25 -10.17 5.32
C LYS A 75 9.63 -8.75 5.66
N ILE A 76 10.74 -8.60 6.38
CA ILE A 76 11.23 -7.32 6.87
C ILE A 76 12.49 -6.95 6.10
N PHE A 77 12.50 -5.75 5.56
CA PHE A 77 13.61 -5.19 4.80
C PHE A 77 14.07 -3.87 5.42
N SER A 78 15.31 -3.52 5.18
CA SER A 78 15.78 -2.16 5.39
C SER A 78 15.07 -1.20 4.42
N LYS A 79 15.17 0.11 4.65
CA LYS A 79 14.63 1.11 3.69
C LYS A 79 15.41 1.20 2.39
N ASP A 80 16.56 0.56 2.30
CA ASP A 80 17.33 0.44 1.07
C ASP A 80 17.06 -0.88 0.34
N GLY A 81 16.14 -1.73 0.88
CA GLY A 81 15.68 -2.97 0.25
C GLY A 81 16.48 -4.21 0.62
N GLU A 82 17.39 -4.13 1.60
CA GLU A 82 18.11 -5.30 2.11
C GLU A 82 17.18 -6.17 2.97
N PHE A 83 17.13 -7.46 2.69
CA PHE A 83 16.38 -8.41 3.51
C PHE A 83 17.01 -8.57 4.89
N ILE A 84 16.20 -8.49 5.93
CA ILE A 84 16.65 -8.62 7.32
C ILE A 84 16.20 -9.97 7.88
N ARG A 85 14.90 -10.30 7.75
CA ARG A 85 14.32 -11.55 8.28
C ARG A 85 12.85 -11.70 7.87
N ALA A 86 12.32 -12.90 8.09
CA ALA A 86 10.89 -13.18 8.06
C ALA A 86 10.31 -13.39 9.46
N VAL A 87 9.01 -13.10 9.62
CA VAL A 87 8.23 -13.28 10.84
C VAL A 87 6.94 -14.00 10.51
N GLY A 88 6.60 -15.02 11.29
CA GLY A 88 5.46 -15.88 11.03
C GLY A 88 5.82 -17.07 10.13
N ARG A 89 4.93 -18.04 10.07
CA ARG A 89 4.97 -19.21 9.21
C ARG A 89 3.56 -19.76 9.06
N LYS A 90 3.34 -20.62 8.09
CA LYS A 90 2.02 -21.22 7.83
C LYS A 90 1.53 -22.06 9.01
N GLY A 91 0.29 -21.81 9.45
CA GLY A 91 -0.38 -22.60 10.47
C GLY A 91 -1.47 -21.84 11.24
N ARG A 92 -1.85 -22.38 12.42
CA ARG A 92 -2.90 -21.84 13.29
C ARG A 92 -2.48 -21.60 14.73
N GLY A 93 -1.28 -22.07 15.09
CA GLY A 93 -0.72 -21.93 16.43
C GLY A 93 -0.22 -20.52 16.74
N PRO A 94 0.41 -20.33 17.92
CA PRO A 94 1.10 -19.11 18.27
C PRO A 94 2.22 -18.78 17.27
N GLY A 95 2.20 -17.57 16.70
CA GLY A 95 3.19 -17.15 15.70
C GLY A 95 3.01 -17.73 14.31
N GLU A 96 1.99 -18.57 14.07
CA GLU A 96 1.65 -19.11 12.78
C GLU A 96 0.54 -18.27 12.13
N LEU A 97 0.52 -18.22 10.81
CA LEU A 97 -0.40 -17.38 10.03
C LEU A 97 -1.10 -18.23 8.96
N SER A 98 -2.35 -17.92 8.68
CA SER A 98 -3.13 -18.54 7.62
C SER A 98 -3.71 -17.46 6.70
N PHE A 99 -2.99 -17.18 5.60
CA PHE A 99 -3.28 -16.10 4.68
C PHE A 99 -3.22 -14.72 5.37
N PRO A 100 -2.03 -14.30 5.85
CA PRO A 100 -1.86 -12.94 6.33
C PRO A 100 -2.21 -11.96 5.21
N SER A 101 -3.03 -10.94 5.49
CA SER A 101 -3.59 -10.06 4.46
C SER A 101 -3.24 -8.58 4.65
N GLY A 102 -2.79 -8.20 5.84
CA GLY A 102 -2.41 -6.84 6.18
C GLY A 102 -1.40 -6.81 7.30
N VAL A 103 -0.63 -5.74 7.36
CA VAL A 103 0.40 -5.51 8.39
C VAL A 103 0.44 -4.04 8.78
N SER A 104 0.68 -3.77 10.03
CA SER A 104 0.95 -2.44 10.56
C SER A 104 1.87 -2.49 11.76
N VAL A 105 2.56 -1.38 12.03
CA VAL A 105 3.51 -1.26 13.15
C VAL A 105 3.11 -0.11 14.04
N ILE A 106 3.02 -0.35 15.34
CA ILE A 106 2.79 0.66 16.36
C ILE A 106 3.52 0.30 17.66
N GLY A 107 4.15 1.28 18.28
CA GLY A 107 4.85 1.07 19.56
C GLY A 107 5.94 -0.02 19.52
N GLY A 108 6.51 -0.27 18.33
CA GLY A 108 7.49 -1.33 18.09
C GLY A 108 6.92 -2.75 18.05
N ARG A 109 5.60 -2.89 17.98
CA ARG A 109 4.91 -4.16 17.74
C ARG A 109 4.39 -4.22 16.32
N LEU A 110 4.48 -5.40 15.75
CA LEU A 110 3.96 -5.72 14.43
C LEU A 110 2.60 -6.39 14.58
N TYR A 111 1.56 -5.81 13.99
CA TYR A 111 0.21 -6.37 13.96
C TYR A 111 -0.10 -6.90 12.58
N VAL A 112 -0.59 -8.14 12.51
CA VAL A 112 -0.86 -8.86 11.25
C VAL A 112 -2.32 -9.29 11.22
N ALA A 113 -3.05 -8.91 10.18
CA ALA A 113 -4.38 -9.43 9.90
C ALA A 113 -4.24 -10.87 9.36
N ASP A 114 -4.62 -11.84 10.18
CA ASP A 114 -4.52 -13.28 9.87
C ASP A 114 -5.89 -13.80 9.43
N LYS A 115 -6.15 -13.64 8.11
CA LYS A 115 -7.49 -13.68 7.51
C LYS A 115 -8.23 -14.99 7.76
N PHE A 116 -7.58 -16.13 7.53
CA PHE A 116 -8.25 -17.43 7.65
C PHE A 116 -8.22 -18.00 9.07
N ASN A 117 -7.50 -17.36 9.99
CA ASN A 117 -7.57 -17.64 11.42
C ASN A 117 -8.49 -16.68 12.17
N PHE A 118 -9.15 -15.73 11.48
CA PHE A 118 -10.11 -14.77 12.05
C PHE A 118 -9.54 -14.02 13.27
N ARG A 119 -8.32 -13.49 13.12
CA ARG A 119 -7.64 -12.80 14.21
C ARG A 119 -6.68 -11.70 13.71
N VAL A 120 -6.32 -10.81 14.62
CA VAL A 120 -5.13 -9.96 14.49
C VAL A 120 -4.08 -10.52 15.43
N LEU A 121 -2.91 -10.88 14.92
CA LEU A 121 -1.80 -11.41 15.69
C LEU A 121 -0.74 -10.33 15.89
N ALA A 122 -0.18 -10.25 17.11
CA ALA A 122 0.87 -9.31 17.43
C ALA A 122 2.22 -10.00 17.61
N PHE A 123 3.29 -9.40 17.09
CA PHE A 123 4.67 -9.81 17.27
C PHE A 123 5.47 -8.64 17.87
N ASP A 124 6.44 -8.96 18.70
CA ASP A 124 7.39 -7.99 19.23
C ASP A 124 8.47 -7.63 18.18
N ARG A 125 9.38 -6.72 18.55
CA ARG A 125 10.51 -6.32 17.68
C ARG A 125 11.44 -7.48 17.32
N ALA A 126 11.50 -8.54 18.12
CA ALA A 126 12.29 -9.72 17.83
C ALA A 126 11.57 -10.71 16.88
N GLY A 127 10.29 -10.46 16.55
CA GLY A 127 9.46 -11.34 15.75
C GLY A 127 8.82 -12.48 16.55
N LYS A 128 8.86 -12.41 17.89
CA LYS A 128 8.20 -13.38 18.76
C LYS A 128 6.72 -12.98 18.92
N PRO A 129 5.77 -13.93 18.83
CA PRO A 129 4.37 -13.63 19.08
C PRO A 129 4.19 -13.12 20.52
N CYS A 130 3.51 -11.99 20.67
CA CYS A 130 3.36 -11.30 21.95
C CYS A 130 1.91 -10.91 22.28
N GLY A 131 0.93 -11.49 21.58
CA GLY A 131 -0.48 -11.26 21.81
C GLY A 131 -1.28 -11.25 20.52
N GLY A 132 -2.46 -10.63 20.58
CA GLY A 132 -3.42 -10.55 19.51
C GLY A 132 -4.84 -10.78 20.02
N PHE A 133 -5.81 -10.73 19.11
CA PHE A 133 -7.22 -10.93 19.44
C PHE A 133 -7.97 -11.53 18.26
N SER A 134 -9.06 -12.24 18.56
CA SER A 134 -9.95 -12.80 17.55
C SER A 134 -10.99 -11.78 17.10
N VAL A 135 -11.43 -11.90 15.85
CA VAL A 135 -12.53 -11.14 15.27
C VAL A 135 -13.59 -12.08 14.71
N THR A 136 -14.81 -11.60 14.53
CA THR A 136 -15.96 -12.41 14.08
C THR A 136 -16.08 -12.48 12.56
N PHE A 137 -15.21 -11.78 11.83
CA PHE A 137 -15.18 -11.70 10.37
C PHE A 137 -13.77 -12.02 9.84
N ALA A 138 -13.65 -12.21 8.53
CA ALA A 138 -12.35 -12.37 7.88
C ALA A 138 -11.65 -10.99 7.77
N PRO A 139 -10.61 -10.69 8.57
CA PRO A 139 -9.94 -9.40 8.51
C PRO A 139 -9.20 -9.26 7.19
N ASP A 140 -9.34 -8.10 6.52
CA ASP A 140 -8.65 -7.85 5.26
C ASP A 140 -7.35 -7.08 5.48
N LYS A 141 -7.40 -5.95 6.19
CA LYS A 141 -6.24 -5.12 6.50
C LYS A 141 -6.27 -4.69 7.96
N VAL A 142 -5.10 -4.30 8.45
CA VAL A 142 -4.93 -3.68 9.76
C VAL A 142 -4.04 -2.45 9.62
N TRP A 143 -4.43 -1.35 10.28
CA TRP A 143 -3.64 -0.12 10.38
C TRP A 143 -3.55 0.34 11.82
N ALA A 144 -2.37 0.76 12.21
CA ALA A 144 -2.19 1.51 13.43
C ALA A 144 -2.71 2.93 13.23
N LEU A 145 -3.58 3.39 14.10
CA LEU A 145 -4.03 4.79 14.13
C LEU A 145 -3.10 5.60 15.06
N THR A 146 -3.51 5.90 16.28
CA THR A 146 -2.66 6.54 17.28
C THR A 146 -2.70 5.79 18.60
N GLY A 147 -1.66 5.96 19.39
CA GLY A 147 -1.58 5.40 20.72
C GLY A 147 -1.74 3.88 20.69
N GLU A 148 -2.87 3.38 21.20
CA GLU A 148 -3.13 1.96 21.36
C GLU A 148 -4.36 1.50 20.57
N THR A 149 -4.61 2.09 19.41
CA THR A 149 -5.78 1.76 18.58
C THR A 149 -5.39 1.23 17.21
N LEU A 150 -6.14 0.23 16.76
CA LEU A 150 -6.00 -0.42 15.46
C LEU A 150 -7.30 -0.30 14.67
N LEU A 151 -7.22 0.10 13.43
CA LEU A 151 -8.31 -0.02 12.47
C LEU A 151 -8.15 -1.36 11.74
N VAL A 152 -9.18 -2.19 11.79
CA VAL A 152 -9.24 -3.46 11.06
C VAL A 152 -10.37 -3.37 10.05
N THR A 153 -10.10 -3.67 8.78
CA THR A 153 -11.15 -3.75 7.78
C THR A 153 -11.64 -5.18 7.60
N SER A 154 -12.94 -5.33 7.37
CA SER A 154 -13.51 -6.59 6.92
C SER A 154 -13.38 -6.75 5.41
N ASN A 155 -13.35 -8.00 4.95
CA ASN A 155 -13.46 -8.29 3.53
C ASN A 155 -14.95 -8.41 3.16
N PRO A 156 -15.47 -7.58 2.26
CA PRO A 156 -16.88 -7.64 1.87
C PRO A 156 -17.25 -8.95 1.15
N THR A 157 -16.27 -9.70 0.64
CA THR A 157 -16.48 -11.03 0.07
C THR A 157 -16.21 -12.18 1.06
N GLY A 158 -15.78 -11.83 2.28
CA GLY A 158 -15.50 -12.79 3.34
C GLY A 158 -16.77 -13.53 3.80
N ARG A 159 -16.59 -14.75 4.29
CA ARG A 159 -17.66 -15.48 4.97
C ARG A 159 -17.19 -15.80 6.39
N PRO A 160 -17.92 -15.40 7.45
CA PRO A 160 -19.14 -14.60 7.39
C PRO A 160 -18.86 -13.18 6.86
N ALA A 161 -19.82 -12.64 6.08
CA ALA A 161 -19.76 -11.26 5.63
C ALA A 161 -20.03 -10.34 6.83
N ALA A 162 -19.20 -9.32 7.02
CA ALA A 162 -19.47 -8.28 7.98
C ALA A 162 -20.37 -7.20 7.35
N GLU A 163 -21.38 -6.74 8.08
CA GLU A 163 -22.22 -5.63 7.65
C GLU A 163 -21.47 -4.31 7.61
N LYS A 164 -20.53 -4.14 8.56
CA LYS A 164 -19.63 -2.98 8.63
C LYS A 164 -18.27 -3.33 8.04
N MET A 165 -17.66 -2.36 7.37
CA MET A 165 -16.36 -2.55 6.72
C MET A 165 -15.17 -2.06 7.57
N LEU A 166 -15.42 -1.20 8.55
CA LEU A 166 -14.40 -0.58 9.39
C LEU A 166 -14.65 -0.90 10.86
N HIS A 167 -13.62 -1.33 11.56
CA HIS A 167 -13.70 -1.70 12.97
C HIS A 167 -12.48 -1.15 13.72
N ILE A 168 -12.68 -0.31 14.72
CA ILE A 168 -11.61 0.22 15.58
C ILE A 168 -11.57 -0.60 16.86
N TYR A 169 -10.43 -1.22 17.11
CA TYR A 169 -10.11 -1.96 18.33
C TYR A 169 -9.02 -1.25 19.12
N ASP A 170 -8.99 -1.44 20.43
CA ASP A 170 -7.74 -1.24 21.15
C ASP A 170 -6.80 -2.42 20.92
N VAL A 171 -5.53 -2.25 21.29
CA VAL A 171 -4.50 -3.29 21.14
C VAL A 171 -4.77 -4.55 21.98
N GLY A 172 -5.69 -4.48 22.95
CA GLY A 172 -6.17 -5.60 23.74
C GLY A 172 -7.33 -6.36 23.07
N GLY A 173 -7.83 -5.89 21.92
CA GLY A 173 -8.90 -6.54 21.17
C GLY A 173 -10.30 -6.14 21.58
N ARG A 174 -10.51 -5.10 22.37
CA ARG A 174 -11.81 -4.56 22.67
C ARG A 174 -12.27 -3.67 21.50
N LEU A 175 -13.41 -4.00 20.90
CA LEU A 175 -14.07 -3.16 19.90
C LEU A 175 -14.47 -1.82 20.52
N ARG A 176 -14.03 -0.73 19.89
CA ARG A 176 -14.32 0.65 20.31
C ARG A 176 -15.37 1.30 19.41
N TRP A 177 -15.33 0.99 18.13
CA TRP A 177 -16.24 1.52 17.14
C TRP A 177 -16.27 0.63 15.90
N GLU A 178 -17.38 0.61 15.20
CA GLU A 178 -17.54 0.04 13.86
C GLU A 178 -18.41 0.91 12.97
N GLY A 179 -18.18 0.89 11.69
CA GLY A 179 -18.91 1.72 10.74
C GLY A 179 -18.59 1.43 9.28
N LEU A 180 -19.11 2.30 8.42
CA LEU A 180 -19.08 2.19 6.97
C LEU A 180 -19.77 0.91 6.49
N GLU A 181 -21.09 0.99 6.33
CA GLU A 181 -21.90 -0.15 5.88
C GLU A 181 -21.52 -0.60 4.47
N ALA A 182 -21.39 -1.90 4.29
CA ALA A 182 -21.23 -2.48 2.98
C ALA A 182 -22.49 -2.23 2.14
N GLN A 183 -22.29 -1.77 0.92
CA GLN A 183 -23.37 -1.58 -0.03
C GLN A 183 -23.86 -2.96 -0.51
N ALA A 184 -25.15 -3.23 -0.41
CA ALA A 184 -25.75 -4.49 -0.83
C ALA A 184 -26.73 -4.27 -1.99
N SER A 185 -26.71 -5.19 -2.94
CA SER A 185 -27.66 -5.27 -4.05
C SER A 185 -28.07 -6.73 -4.26
N SER A 186 -28.84 -7.00 -5.30
CA SER A 186 -29.19 -8.36 -5.70
C SER A 186 -28.01 -9.14 -6.32
N ASP A 187 -26.86 -8.51 -6.49
CA ASP A 187 -25.66 -9.11 -7.11
C ASP A 187 -24.45 -9.08 -6.16
N PRO A 188 -24.20 -10.15 -5.41
CA PRO A 188 -23.08 -10.21 -4.46
C PRO A 188 -21.71 -10.01 -5.10
N LEU A 189 -21.55 -10.39 -6.37
CA LEU A 189 -20.28 -10.21 -7.08
C LEU A 189 -20.02 -8.74 -7.42
N PHE A 190 -21.04 -8.04 -7.90
CA PHE A 190 -20.98 -6.60 -8.12
C PHE A 190 -20.69 -5.85 -6.80
N ASP A 191 -21.36 -6.26 -5.72
CA ASP A 191 -21.18 -5.68 -4.40
C ASP A 191 -19.75 -5.90 -3.88
N ALA A 192 -19.14 -7.04 -4.20
CA ALA A 192 -17.75 -7.31 -3.85
C ALA A 192 -16.78 -6.26 -4.41
N PHE A 193 -16.96 -5.84 -5.67
CA PHE A 193 -16.11 -4.85 -6.31
C PHE A 193 -16.40 -3.42 -5.84
N ARG A 194 -17.67 -3.05 -5.70
CA ARG A 194 -18.05 -1.70 -5.27
C ARG A 194 -17.68 -1.43 -3.80
N ASN A 195 -17.54 -2.45 -2.97
CA ASN A 195 -17.10 -2.36 -1.59
C ASN A 195 -15.59 -2.50 -1.40
N MET A 196 -14.80 -2.56 -2.46
CA MET A 196 -13.35 -2.52 -2.34
C MET A 196 -12.90 -1.14 -1.90
N ILE A 197 -12.30 -1.07 -0.72
CA ILE A 197 -11.78 0.17 -0.14
C ILE A 197 -10.27 0.13 0.01
N LEU A 198 -9.66 1.30 0.00
CA LEU A 198 -8.30 1.55 0.44
C LEU A 198 -8.36 2.47 1.66
N VAL A 199 -7.50 2.23 2.62
CA VAL A 199 -7.37 3.10 3.79
C VAL A 199 -5.98 3.72 3.78
N CYS A 200 -5.93 5.02 4.01
CA CYS A 200 -4.70 5.78 4.21
C CYS A 200 -4.73 6.34 5.63
N PRO A 201 -3.90 5.85 6.57
CA PRO A 201 -3.73 6.48 7.87
C PRO A 201 -3.25 7.92 7.69
N GLY A 202 -3.88 8.84 8.41
CA GLY A 202 -3.54 10.25 8.44
C GLY A 202 -2.70 10.62 9.65
N GLU A 203 -2.57 11.92 9.87
CA GLU A 203 -1.92 12.47 11.05
C GLU A 203 -2.91 12.52 12.23
N GLY A 204 -2.39 12.45 13.46
CA GLY A 204 -3.22 12.60 14.66
C GLY A 204 -4.20 11.44 14.92
N GLY A 205 -4.11 10.35 14.16
CA GLY A 205 -5.00 9.19 14.24
C GLY A 205 -6.18 9.22 13.30
N ASP A 206 -6.36 10.30 12.58
CA ASP A 206 -7.32 10.36 11.49
C ASP A 206 -7.00 9.33 10.42
N PHE A 207 -7.99 8.96 9.65
CA PHE A 207 -7.79 8.08 8.51
C PHE A 207 -8.73 8.44 7.35
N PHE A 208 -8.30 8.07 6.17
CA PHE A 208 -9.01 8.36 4.95
C PHE A 208 -9.39 7.06 4.25
N VAL A 209 -10.59 7.03 3.68
CA VAL A 209 -11.11 5.87 2.96
C VAL A 209 -11.43 6.26 1.52
N LEU A 210 -10.89 5.51 0.59
CA LEU A 210 -11.14 5.63 -0.84
C LEU A 210 -11.83 4.36 -1.32
N PHE A 211 -12.96 4.48 -2.02
CA PHE A 211 -13.49 3.36 -2.78
C PHE A 211 -12.68 3.17 -4.06
N ARG A 212 -12.34 1.94 -4.39
CA ARG A 212 -11.59 1.67 -5.63
C ARG A 212 -12.40 1.96 -6.89
N SER A 213 -13.72 1.99 -6.76
CA SER A 213 -14.63 2.28 -7.86
C SER A 213 -15.92 2.96 -7.40
N GLY A 214 -16.55 3.70 -8.30
CA GLY A 214 -17.85 4.33 -8.10
C GLY A 214 -17.74 5.75 -7.56
N GLU A 215 -17.38 5.94 -6.32
CA GLU A 215 -17.37 7.25 -5.66
C GLU A 215 -16.07 8.02 -5.96
N ARG A 216 -16.20 9.31 -6.32
CA ARG A 216 -15.08 10.21 -6.63
C ARG A 216 -14.67 11.08 -5.44
N SER A 217 -14.74 10.53 -4.25
CA SER A 217 -14.42 11.26 -3.04
C SER A 217 -13.59 10.42 -2.09
N ILE A 218 -12.85 11.10 -1.26
CA ILE A 218 -12.12 10.53 -0.14
C ILE A 218 -12.94 10.81 1.12
N LEU A 219 -13.31 9.78 1.85
CA LEU A 219 -13.96 9.94 3.14
C LEU A 219 -12.91 10.20 4.21
N HIS A 220 -13.07 11.27 4.98
CA HIS A 220 -12.21 11.62 6.10
C HIS A 220 -12.87 11.24 7.42
N PHE A 221 -12.23 10.39 8.19
CA PHE A 221 -12.67 9.96 9.52
C PHE A 221 -11.68 10.42 10.59
N ALA A 222 -12.21 10.90 11.71
CA ALA A 222 -11.40 11.05 12.92
C ALA A 222 -11.00 9.68 13.48
N GLY A 223 -9.97 9.63 14.30
CA GLY A 223 -9.50 8.40 14.94
C GLY A 223 -10.52 7.73 15.87
N SER A 224 -11.58 8.44 16.24
CA SER A 224 -12.76 7.89 16.93
C SER A 224 -13.73 7.14 16.03
N GLY A 225 -13.57 7.21 14.71
CA GLY A 225 -14.48 6.66 13.72
C GLY A 225 -15.57 7.62 13.24
N VAL A 226 -15.62 8.85 13.77
CA VAL A 226 -16.58 9.86 13.32
C VAL A 226 -16.20 10.34 11.92
N LEU A 227 -17.16 10.31 10.99
CA LEU A 227 -16.99 10.89 9.65
C LEU A 227 -16.89 12.43 9.77
N VAL A 228 -15.73 12.97 9.47
CA VAL A 228 -15.45 14.42 9.48
C VAL A 228 -16.00 15.07 8.21
N GLY A 229 -15.88 14.40 7.08
CA GLY A 229 -16.37 14.93 5.81
C GLY A 229 -15.98 14.07 4.59
N LYS A 230 -16.33 14.62 3.43
CA LYS A 230 -15.96 14.07 2.12
C LYS A 230 -15.13 15.08 1.36
N ILE A 231 -14.00 14.64 0.82
CA ILE A 231 -13.08 15.44 0.02
C ILE A 231 -13.31 15.05 -1.45
N PRO A 232 -13.92 15.92 -2.27
CA PRO A 232 -14.09 15.63 -3.70
C PRO A 232 -12.72 15.67 -4.38
N VAL A 233 -12.43 14.68 -5.20
CA VAL A 233 -11.16 14.63 -5.96
C VAL A 233 -11.32 15.32 -7.30
N ASP A 234 -10.32 16.13 -7.66
CA ASP A 234 -10.22 16.89 -8.90
C ASP A 234 -10.53 16.00 -10.13
N GLU A 235 -11.34 16.53 -11.04
CA GLU A 235 -11.77 15.80 -12.24
C GLU A 235 -10.61 15.44 -13.18
N ARG A 236 -9.49 16.13 -13.07
CA ARG A 236 -8.26 15.83 -13.83
C ARG A 236 -7.57 14.54 -13.37
N HIS A 237 -7.90 14.00 -12.19
CA HIS A 237 -7.51 12.65 -11.84
C HIS A 237 -8.17 11.65 -12.79
N ALA A 238 -7.38 10.74 -13.36
CA ALA A 238 -7.85 9.81 -14.37
C ALA A 238 -8.82 8.75 -13.79
N PHE A 239 -10.12 8.90 -14.13
CA PHE A 239 -11.13 7.87 -13.90
C PHE A 239 -11.30 7.02 -15.16
N ARG A 240 -11.45 5.72 -14.99
CA ARG A 240 -11.62 4.83 -16.13
C ARG A 240 -12.82 3.91 -15.94
N PRO A 241 -13.70 3.81 -16.97
CA PRO A 241 -14.75 2.81 -16.95
C PRO A 241 -14.12 1.40 -16.95
N MET A 242 -14.65 0.54 -16.09
CA MET A 242 -14.23 -0.84 -15.93
C MET A 242 -15.44 -1.75 -16.17
N ASP A 243 -15.39 -2.59 -17.17
CA ASP A 243 -16.37 -3.65 -17.37
C ASP A 243 -16.03 -4.82 -16.45
N LEU A 244 -17.00 -5.31 -15.70
CA LEU A 244 -16.75 -6.42 -14.79
C LEU A 244 -16.70 -7.75 -15.58
N PRO A 245 -15.73 -8.63 -15.32
CA PRO A 245 -15.50 -9.85 -16.08
C PRO A 245 -16.47 -10.97 -15.69
N PHE A 246 -17.79 -10.71 -15.74
CA PHE A 246 -18.80 -11.68 -15.36
C PHE A 246 -19.67 -12.08 -16.53
N PRO A 247 -20.14 -13.36 -16.57
CA PRO A 247 -21.17 -13.78 -17.50
C PRO A 247 -22.48 -13.00 -17.27
N GLY A 248 -23.12 -12.57 -18.33
CA GLY A 248 -24.39 -11.86 -18.26
C GLY A 248 -24.36 -10.43 -18.79
N PRO A 249 -25.38 -9.60 -18.48
CA PRO A 249 -25.38 -8.20 -18.89
C PRO A 249 -24.13 -7.47 -18.40
N LYS A 250 -23.46 -6.74 -19.29
CA LYS A 250 -22.25 -5.97 -18.95
C LYS A 250 -22.55 -5.00 -17.82
N LYS A 251 -21.89 -5.19 -16.70
CA LYS A 251 -21.92 -4.28 -15.57
C LYS A 251 -20.67 -3.44 -15.58
N ARG A 252 -20.83 -2.14 -15.52
CA ARG A 252 -19.72 -1.18 -15.58
C ARG A 252 -19.59 -0.43 -14.27
N LEU A 253 -18.38 -0.39 -13.75
CA LEU A 253 -17.98 0.49 -12.66
C LEU A 253 -17.05 1.57 -13.19
N LEU A 254 -17.00 2.69 -12.50
CA LEU A 254 -16.00 3.71 -12.73
C LEU A 254 -14.81 3.46 -11.81
N GLY A 255 -13.71 2.98 -12.35
CA GLY A 255 -12.47 2.79 -11.61
C GLY A 255 -11.89 4.13 -11.19
N PHE A 256 -11.72 4.33 -9.89
CA PHE A 256 -11.18 5.55 -9.29
C PHE A 256 -9.71 5.40 -8.97
N CYS A 257 -9.34 4.39 -8.20
CA CYS A 257 -7.97 4.18 -7.78
C CYS A 257 -7.60 2.70 -7.76
N TRP A 258 -6.34 2.39 -8.06
CA TRP A 258 -5.80 1.04 -7.93
C TRP A 258 -5.12 0.84 -6.59
N ALA A 259 -4.32 1.81 -6.18
CA ALA A 259 -3.66 1.90 -4.89
C ALA A 259 -3.59 3.36 -4.44
N ALA A 260 -3.50 3.61 -3.15
CA ALA A 260 -3.34 4.93 -2.59
C ALA A 260 -2.48 4.89 -1.33
N ALA A 261 -1.79 6.00 -1.07
CA ALA A 261 -1.06 6.25 0.16
C ALA A 261 -1.17 7.73 0.55
N TRP A 262 -0.97 8.01 1.82
CA TRP A 262 -0.93 9.35 2.38
C TRP A 262 0.46 9.65 2.94
N ASP A 263 1.03 10.81 2.62
CA ASP A 263 2.26 11.30 3.23
C ASP A 263 2.26 12.84 3.25
N ARG A 264 2.51 13.42 4.43
CA ARG A 264 2.74 14.86 4.62
C ARG A 264 1.73 15.78 3.95
N GLY A 265 0.45 15.52 4.11
CA GLY A 265 -0.62 16.37 3.58
C GLY A 265 -1.04 16.08 2.15
N PHE A 266 -0.52 15.01 1.52
CA PHE A 266 -0.86 14.64 0.16
C PHE A 266 -1.31 13.19 0.05
N PHE A 267 -2.32 12.96 -0.77
CA PHE A 267 -2.70 11.66 -1.26
C PHE A 267 -1.92 11.36 -2.55
N TYR A 268 -1.32 10.21 -2.62
CA TYR A 268 -0.72 9.66 -3.82
C TYR A 268 -1.66 8.56 -4.32
N ILE A 269 -2.29 8.77 -5.47
CA ILE A 269 -3.36 7.90 -5.97
C ILE A 269 -2.93 7.34 -7.32
N SER A 270 -2.77 6.02 -7.39
CA SER A 270 -2.52 5.31 -8.64
C SER A 270 -3.84 5.13 -9.40
N ALA A 271 -3.92 5.69 -10.60
CA ALA A 271 -5.05 5.48 -11.49
C ALA A 271 -5.00 4.08 -12.10
N PRO A 272 -6.16 3.40 -12.28
CA PRO A 272 -6.20 2.18 -13.07
C PRO A 272 -5.82 2.47 -14.53
N ALA A 273 -5.15 1.51 -15.17
CA ALA A 273 -4.72 1.61 -16.55
C ALA A 273 -5.22 0.41 -17.38
N PRO A 274 -5.46 0.57 -18.71
CA PRO A 274 -5.69 -0.56 -19.58
C PRO A 274 -4.49 -1.52 -19.58
N VAL A 275 -4.77 -2.82 -19.50
CA VAL A 275 -3.76 -3.88 -19.57
C VAL A 275 -4.18 -4.87 -20.64
N GLU A 276 -3.23 -5.31 -21.46
CA GLU A 276 -3.51 -6.28 -22.54
C GLU A 276 -4.12 -7.58 -21.96
N GLY A 277 -5.22 -8.02 -22.53
CA GLY A 277 -5.95 -9.20 -22.06
C GLY A 277 -6.75 -9.00 -20.75
N LYS A 278 -6.79 -7.80 -20.20
CA LYS A 278 -7.60 -7.42 -19.02
C LYS A 278 -8.24 -6.05 -19.26
N ASP A 279 -9.41 -5.82 -18.65
CA ASP A 279 -10.07 -4.51 -18.77
C ASP A 279 -9.25 -3.39 -18.12
N LEU A 280 -8.82 -3.59 -16.89
CA LEU A 280 -7.97 -2.66 -16.14
C LEU A 280 -6.98 -3.40 -15.26
N GLY A 281 -5.85 -2.77 -15.03
CA GLY A 281 -4.80 -3.20 -14.12
C GLY A 281 -4.13 -2.02 -13.41
N PRO A 282 -3.01 -2.25 -12.76
CA PRO A 282 -2.21 -1.22 -12.13
C PRO A 282 -1.68 -0.25 -13.18
N GLY A 283 -1.67 1.04 -12.84
CA GLY A 283 -1.10 2.09 -13.68
C GLY A 283 0.29 2.50 -13.26
N ARG A 284 0.92 3.31 -14.11
CA ARG A 284 2.22 3.94 -13.86
C ARG A 284 2.09 5.38 -13.37
N LEU A 285 0.91 5.97 -13.51
CA LEU A 285 0.66 7.35 -13.16
C LEU A 285 0.12 7.45 -11.73
N LEU A 286 0.82 8.20 -10.89
CA LEU A 286 0.33 8.63 -9.59
C LEU A 286 -0.13 10.08 -9.67
N SER A 287 -1.37 10.33 -9.28
CA SER A 287 -1.88 11.67 -9.01
C SER A 287 -1.51 12.08 -7.59
N VAL A 288 -0.95 13.28 -7.42
CA VAL A 288 -0.67 13.86 -6.10
C VAL A 288 -1.76 14.88 -5.80
N VAL A 289 -2.57 14.59 -4.82
CA VAL A 289 -3.78 15.35 -4.46
C VAL A 289 -3.63 15.90 -3.05
N ASP A 290 -3.93 17.16 -2.84
CA ASP A 290 -3.87 17.79 -1.52
C ASP A 290 -5.08 17.45 -0.63
N ARG A 291 -5.10 17.99 0.59
CA ARG A 291 -6.18 17.75 1.58
C ARG A 291 -7.54 18.28 1.13
N GLU A 292 -7.58 19.22 0.21
CA GLU A 292 -8.79 19.78 -0.37
C GLU A 292 -9.25 19.05 -1.64
N GLY A 293 -8.51 18.01 -2.03
CA GLY A 293 -8.83 17.19 -3.21
C GLY A 293 -8.32 17.77 -4.53
N ARG A 294 -7.49 18.81 -4.52
CA ARG A 294 -6.94 19.44 -5.74
C ARG A 294 -5.75 18.65 -6.25
N LEU A 295 -5.72 18.40 -7.54
CA LEU A 295 -4.56 17.79 -8.19
C LEU A 295 -3.40 18.81 -8.26
N THR A 296 -2.35 18.54 -7.50
CA THR A 296 -1.17 19.43 -7.38
C THR A 296 -0.01 18.98 -8.25
N ALA A 297 0.15 17.68 -8.42
CA ALA A 297 1.21 17.12 -9.25
C ALA A 297 0.83 15.74 -9.81
N SER A 298 1.62 15.26 -10.75
CA SER A 298 1.63 13.88 -11.21
C SER A 298 3.05 13.31 -11.19
N ILE A 299 3.15 12.01 -10.93
CA ILE A 299 4.40 11.25 -10.97
C ILE A 299 4.20 10.10 -11.93
N GLU A 300 5.04 9.99 -12.94
CA GLU A 300 5.09 8.82 -13.81
C GLU A 300 6.18 7.87 -13.29
N LEU A 301 5.76 6.64 -12.95
CA LEU A 301 6.65 5.58 -12.50
C LEU A 301 7.26 4.85 -13.70
N PRO A 302 8.48 4.31 -13.59
CA PRO A 302 9.10 3.50 -14.66
C PRO A 302 8.32 2.24 -15.01
N CYS A 303 7.58 1.66 -14.06
CA CYS A 303 6.77 0.45 -14.24
C CYS A 303 5.39 0.59 -13.58
N PRO A 304 4.40 -0.24 -13.96
CA PRO A 304 3.14 -0.35 -13.24
C PRO A 304 3.36 -0.88 -11.82
N VAL A 305 2.55 -0.41 -10.86
CA VAL A 305 2.66 -0.85 -9.46
C VAL A 305 1.32 -1.29 -8.89
N HIS A 306 1.29 -2.47 -8.31
CA HIS A 306 0.09 -3.04 -7.69
C HIS A 306 -0.24 -2.41 -6.34
N ARG A 307 0.80 -2.14 -5.57
CA ARG A 307 0.71 -1.60 -4.21
C ARG A 307 1.92 -0.76 -3.94
N PHE A 308 1.75 0.23 -3.10
CA PHE A 308 2.86 1.02 -2.63
C PHE A 308 2.54 1.64 -1.26
N VAL A 309 3.61 2.01 -0.57
CA VAL A 309 3.61 2.88 0.60
C VAL A 309 4.63 3.98 0.36
N ILE A 310 4.45 5.11 1.03
CA ILE A 310 5.34 6.25 0.85
C ILE A 310 5.83 6.75 2.21
N GLY A 311 7.07 7.16 2.28
CA GLY A 311 7.65 7.75 3.47
C GLY A 311 9.08 8.22 3.22
N GLY A 312 9.45 9.33 3.86
CA GLY A 312 10.80 9.90 3.72
C GLY A 312 11.14 10.38 2.30
N GLY A 313 10.14 10.68 1.46
CA GLY A 313 10.37 11.08 0.06
C GLY A 313 10.59 9.90 -0.89
N ARG A 314 10.42 8.67 -0.42
CA ARG A 314 10.54 7.45 -1.23
C ARG A 314 9.20 6.73 -1.36
N ILE A 315 8.97 6.11 -2.51
CA ILE A 315 7.88 5.20 -2.81
C ILE A 315 8.47 3.78 -2.77
N TYR A 316 7.88 2.91 -1.95
CA TYR A 316 8.17 1.48 -1.87
C TYR A 316 7.00 0.74 -2.49
N ALA A 317 7.23 0.05 -3.58
CA ALA A 317 6.18 -0.50 -4.41
C ALA A 317 6.42 -1.98 -4.75
N ILE A 318 5.33 -2.69 -5.03
CA ILE A 318 5.34 -4.01 -5.64
C ILE A 318 4.90 -3.83 -7.09
N ASP A 319 5.75 -4.24 -8.02
CA ASP A 319 5.48 -4.22 -9.45
C ASP A 319 4.56 -5.37 -9.92
N ASP A 320 4.32 -5.46 -11.23
CA ASP A 320 3.48 -6.50 -11.83
C ASP A 320 4.06 -7.91 -11.69
N ASP A 321 5.39 -8.04 -11.60
CA ASP A 321 6.07 -9.32 -11.42
C ASP A 321 6.18 -9.75 -9.95
N GLY A 322 5.68 -8.92 -9.03
CA GLY A 322 5.76 -9.14 -7.59
C GLY A 322 7.08 -8.69 -6.97
N GLY A 323 7.94 -8.01 -7.73
CA GLY A 323 9.23 -7.49 -7.29
C GLY A 323 9.08 -6.22 -6.42
N LEU A 324 9.98 -6.08 -5.45
CA LEU A 324 10.14 -4.83 -4.72
C LEU A 324 10.83 -3.78 -5.59
N ARG A 325 10.23 -2.59 -5.69
CA ARG A 325 10.79 -1.40 -6.32
C ARG A 325 10.83 -0.24 -5.34
N ILE A 326 11.89 0.52 -5.40
CA ILE A 326 12.07 1.72 -4.55
C ILE A 326 12.35 2.90 -5.48
N PHE A 327 11.61 3.99 -5.29
CA PHE A 327 11.76 5.20 -6.09
C PHE A 327 11.96 6.41 -5.18
N GLU A 328 12.89 7.27 -5.50
CA GLU A 328 12.98 8.62 -4.92
C GLU A 328 12.09 9.59 -5.68
N VAL A 329 11.32 10.38 -4.93
CA VAL A 329 10.45 11.42 -5.49
C VAL A 329 11.23 12.72 -5.59
N VAL A 330 11.45 13.17 -6.82
CA VAL A 330 12.08 14.46 -7.14
C VAL A 330 11.00 15.45 -7.58
N ARG A 331 10.86 16.54 -6.81
CA ARG A 331 9.85 17.61 -7.02
C ARG A 331 10.30 18.67 -8.02
#